data_8a851c62af9bb599544a1873fcff78fd
#
_entry.id   8a851c62af9bb599544a1873fcff78fd
#
_cell.length_a   1.000
_cell.length_b   1.000
_cell.length_c   1.000
_cell.angle_alpha   90.00
_cell.angle_beta   90.00
_cell.angle_gamma   90.00
#
_symmetry.space_group_name_H-M   'P 1'
#
loop_
_entity.id
_entity.type
_entity.pdbx_description
1 polymer ?
#
loop_
_entity_poly.entity_id
_entity_poly.type
_entity_poly.pdbx_seq_one_letter_code
_entity_poly.pdbx_strand_id
1 'polypeptide(L)'
;MEHSTRGLSRADDLARELQAEIVTGRIPLGARLRQEDLAARFGVSRTPVREALRKLQAQHLVVLVPNKGATVRFPSQSELRDIYAVRAELEGLAAERAAGRLTGYDRSDIEAAQALLRTGYARYGTLAGDDRGRAIVCEQWSQANELFHNVILAAAACPPLRDTVQSLQNMVPRSIAWRTFADDPEIIPRSADDHDRITGALAAGDARRARRLLHTHVLDTGETAARWLDRQAG
;
A
#
# COMPACT_ATOMS: atom_id res chain seq x y z
N MET A 1 -10.49 26.31 32.74
CA MET A 1 -10.82 26.12 31.33
C MET A 1 -10.02 24.90 30.86
N GLU A 2 -10.63 23.71 30.97
CA GLU A 2 -10.02 22.45 30.56
C GLU A 2 -10.12 22.32 29.06
N HIS A 3 -8.98 22.28 28.38
CA HIS A 3 -8.90 21.91 26.96
C HIS A 3 -9.18 20.40 26.85
N SER A 4 -10.42 20.06 26.51
CA SER A 4 -10.83 18.72 26.14
C SER A 4 -10.04 18.32 24.89
N THR A 5 -8.95 17.60 25.07
CA THR A 5 -8.33 16.79 24.02
C THR A 5 -9.39 15.79 23.58
N ARG A 6 -9.96 16.00 22.39
CA ARG A 6 -10.83 15.02 21.73
C ARG A 6 -9.99 13.77 21.48
N GLY A 7 -9.98 12.86 22.42
CA GLY A 7 -9.54 11.50 22.20
C GLY A 7 -10.36 10.93 21.05
N LEU A 8 -9.70 10.34 20.07
CA LEU A 8 -10.35 9.58 19.00
C LEU A 8 -11.35 8.62 19.64
N SER A 9 -12.54 8.44 19.05
CA SER A 9 -13.54 7.55 19.64
C SER A 9 -13.00 6.11 19.63
N ARG A 10 -13.43 5.28 20.57
CA ARG A 10 -13.08 3.84 20.58
C ARG A 10 -13.32 3.14 19.23
N ALA A 11 -14.30 3.61 18.47
CA ALA A 11 -14.58 3.12 17.14
C ALA A 11 -13.49 3.54 16.11
N ASP A 12 -12.87 4.71 16.28
CA ASP A 12 -11.78 5.17 15.43
C ASP A 12 -10.51 4.36 15.68
N ASP A 13 -10.18 4.10 16.93
CA ASP A 13 -9.02 3.29 17.31
C ASP A 13 -9.17 1.87 16.76
N LEU A 14 -10.36 1.29 16.93
CA LEU A 14 -10.68 -0.05 16.44
C LEU A 14 -10.62 -0.13 14.90
N ALA A 15 -11.15 0.88 14.22
CA ALA A 15 -11.10 0.94 12.76
C ALA A 15 -9.66 1.02 12.26
N ARG A 16 -8.80 1.84 12.88
CA ARG A 16 -7.39 1.96 12.52
C ARG A 16 -6.61 0.66 12.75
N GLU A 17 -6.86 -0.03 13.86
CA GLU A 17 -6.18 -1.29 14.16
C GLU A 17 -6.58 -2.39 13.17
N LEU A 18 -7.88 -2.56 12.92
CA LEU A 18 -8.39 -3.51 11.94
C LEU A 18 -7.90 -3.17 10.52
N GLN A 19 -7.88 -1.88 10.15
CA GLN A 19 -7.32 -1.43 8.87
C GLN A 19 -5.85 -1.84 8.73
N ALA A 20 -5.03 -1.59 9.75
CA ALA A 20 -3.62 -1.98 9.74
C ALA A 20 -3.47 -3.51 9.58
N GLU A 21 -4.29 -4.31 10.23
CA GLU A 21 -4.25 -5.77 10.12
C GLU A 21 -4.71 -6.29 8.75
N ILE A 22 -5.73 -5.66 8.15
CA ILE A 22 -6.19 -6.00 6.79
C ILE A 22 -5.13 -5.61 5.77
N VAL A 23 -4.62 -4.38 5.84
CA VAL A 23 -3.63 -3.86 4.89
C VAL A 23 -2.34 -4.68 4.94
N THR A 24 -1.88 -5.07 6.13
CA THR A 24 -0.69 -5.92 6.29
C THR A 24 -0.93 -7.41 6.00
N GLY A 25 -2.18 -7.81 5.74
CA GLY A 25 -2.55 -9.20 5.47
C GLY A 25 -2.60 -10.09 6.72
N ARG A 26 -2.44 -9.56 7.93
CA ARG A 26 -2.68 -10.30 9.20
C ARG A 26 -4.13 -10.79 9.27
N ILE A 27 -5.07 -10.00 8.79
CA ILE A 27 -6.42 -10.45 8.48
C ILE A 27 -6.47 -10.69 6.97
N PRO A 28 -6.61 -11.95 6.52
CA PRO A 28 -6.53 -12.26 5.10
C PRO A 28 -7.75 -11.78 4.32
N LEU A 29 -7.56 -11.63 2.99
CA LEU A 29 -8.65 -11.34 2.05
C LEU A 29 -9.73 -12.42 2.17
N GLY A 30 -10.99 -12.02 2.12
CA GLY A 30 -12.15 -12.91 2.28
C GLY A 30 -12.45 -13.34 3.72
N ALA A 31 -11.62 -12.95 4.70
CA ALA A 31 -11.87 -13.29 6.11
C ALA A 31 -13.18 -12.68 6.62
N ARG A 32 -13.88 -13.45 7.43
CA ARG A 32 -15.12 -13.00 8.08
C ARG A 32 -14.78 -12.31 9.41
N LEU A 33 -15.26 -11.09 9.56
CA LEU A 33 -15.13 -10.26 10.75
C LEU A 33 -16.46 -10.25 11.51
N ARG A 34 -16.64 -11.18 12.45
CA ARG A 34 -17.86 -11.26 13.26
C ARG A 34 -17.83 -10.20 14.36
N GLN A 35 -18.95 -9.49 14.55
CA GLN A 35 -19.04 -8.44 15.58
C GLN A 35 -18.79 -8.98 16.98
N GLU A 36 -19.21 -10.21 17.26
CA GLU A 36 -19.04 -10.85 18.57
C GLU A 36 -17.58 -11.16 18.87
N ASP A 37 -16.87 -11.75 17.89
CA ASP A 37 -15.46 -12.12 18.04
C ASP A 37 -14.59 -10.87 18.21
N LEU A 38 -14.88 -9.81 17.44
CA LEU A 38 -14.18 -8.53 17.57
C LEU A 38 -14.49 -7.85 18.91
N ALA A 39 -15.74 -7.84 19.35
CA ALA A 39 -16.12 -7.27 20.63
C ALA A 39 -15.40 -7.97 21.79
N ALA A 40 -15.33 -9.32 21.77
CA ALA A 40 -14.60 -10.11 22.75
C ALA A 40 -13.08 -9.83 22.68
N ARG A 41 -12.50 -9.83 21.48
CA ARG A 41 -11.05 -9.61 21.27
C ARG A 41 -10.60 -8.25 21.80
N PHE A 42 -11.41 -7.20 21.58
CA PHE A 42 -11.04 -5.82 21.94
C PHE A 42 -11.61 -5.36 23.29
N GLY A 43 -12.35 -6.22 23.99
CA GLY A 43 -12.97 -5.90 25.28
C GLY A 43 -13.97 -4.73 25.22
N VAL A 44 -14.74 -4.63 24.14
CA VAL A 44 -15.72 -3.57 23.88
C VAL A 44 -17.12 -4.13 23.60
N SER A 45 -18.15 -3.27 23.66
CA SER A 45 -19.47 -3.64 23.21
C SER A 45 -19.58 -3.75 21.66
N ARG A 46 -20.67 -4.32 21.14
CA ARG A 46 -20.89 -4.43 19.68
C ARG A 46 -21.05 -3.10 18.95
N THR A 47 -21.46 -2.04 19.67
CA THR A 47 -21.70 -0.72 19.05
C THR A 47 -20.43 -0.12 18.42
N PRO A 48 -19.30 0.08 19.14
CA PRO A 48 -18.07 0.60 18.54
C PRO A 48 -17.53 -0.34 17.45
N VAL A 49 -17.72 -1.67 17.56
CA VAL A 49 -17.33 -2.61 16.49
C VAL A 49 -18.11 -2.33 15.21
N ARG A 50 -19.43 -2.17 15.32
CA ARG A 50 -20.29 -1.87 14.16
C ARG A 50 -19.92 -0.56 13.50
N GLU A 51 -19.61 0.47 14.29
CA GLU A 51 -19.15 1.76 13.78
C GLU A 51 -17.79 1.64 13.10
N ALA A 52 -16.84 0.93 13.68
CA ALA A 52 -15.55 0.65 13.06
C ALA A 52 -15.70 -0.08 11.73
N LEU A 53 -16.51 -1.13 11.65
CA LEU A 53 -16.79 -1.87 10.41
C LEU A 53 -17.44 -0.99 9.34
N ARG A 54 -18.33 -0.05 9.72
CA ARG A 54 -18.89 0.94 8.77
C ARG A 54 -17.82 1.88 8.22
N LYS A 55 -16.86 2.32 9.05
CA LYS A 55 -15.73 3.12 8.59
C LYS A 55 -14.84 2.36 7.61
N LEU A 56 -14.56 1.09 7.90
CA LEU A 56 -13.81 0.23 6.99
C LEU A 56 -14.57 -0.03 5.67
N GLN A 57 -15.90 -0.12 5.71
CA GLN A 57 -16.72 -0.21 4.51
C GLN A 57 -16.64 1.07 3.67
N ALA A 58 -16.69 2.24 4.29
CA ALA A 58 -16.52 3.52 3.60
C ALA A 58 -15.13 3.67 2.96
N GLN A 59 -14.13 2.96 3.47
CA GLN A 59 -12.78 2.86 2.91
C GLN A 59 -12.64 1.70 1.90
N HIS A 60 -13.72 1.03 1.54
CA HIS A 60 -13.73 -0.12 0.62
C HIS A 60 -12.89 -1.34 1.06
N LEU A 61 -12.54 -1.45 2.34
CA LEU A 61 -11.74 -2.57 2.87
C LEU A 61 -12.58 -3.79 3.22
N VAL A 62 -13.86 -3.60 3.53
CA VAL A 62 -14.80 -4.67 3.88
C VAL A 62 -16.15 -4.49 3.23
N VAL A 63 -16.88 -5.59 3.10
CA VAL A 63 -18.31 -5.62 2.74
C VAL A 63 -19.10 -6.02 3.97
N LEU A 64 -20.06 -5.19 4.39
CA LEU A 64 -20.93 -5.52 5.53
C LEU A 64 -21.86 -6.66 5.18
N VAL A 65 -22.00 -7.59 6.12
CA VAL A 65 -22.99 -8.69 6.06
C VAL A 65 -24.07 -8.39 7.10
N PRO A 66 -25.34 -8.21 6.69
CA PRO A 66 -26.42 -7.87 7.61
C PRO A 66 -26.44 -8.78 8.83
N ASN A 67 -26.44 -8.19 10.03
CA ASN A 67 -26.49 -8.86 11.34
C ASN A 67 -25.34 -9.83 11.67
N LYS A 68 -24.32 -9.99 10.79
CA LYS A 68 -23.23 -10.96 10.96
C LYS A 68 -21.84 -10.35 11.07
N GLY A 69 -21.69 -9.06 10.75
CA GLY A 69 -20.38 -8.37 10.74
C GLY A 69 -19.98 -7.93 9.35
N ALA A 70 -18.78 -8.29 8.93
CA ALA A 70 -18.24 -7.92 7.62
C ALA A 70 -17.38 -9.06 7.03
N THR A 71 -17.08 -8.96 5.74
CA THR A 71 -16.07 -9.79 5.07
C THR A 71 -15.00 -8.86 4.51
N VAL A 72 -13.71 -9.18 4.70
CA VAL A 72 -12.61 -8.45 4.09
C VAL A 72 -12.72 -8.55 2.58
N ARG A 73 -12.66 -7.41 1.92
CA ARG A 73 -12.91 -7.33 0.49
C ARG A 73 -11.78 -7.95 -0.32
N PHE A 74 -12.18 -8.62 -1.38
CA PHE A 74 -11.28 -9.08 -2.43
C PHE A 74 -11.52 -8.18 -3.65
N PRO A 75 -10.59 -7.28 -4.02
CA PRO A 75 -10.80 -6.43 -5.18
C PRO A 75 -10.88 -7.29 -6.46
N SER A 76 -11.69 -6.87 -7.42
CA SER A 76 -11.68 -7.49 -8.75
C SER A 76 -10.45 -7.04 -9.55
N GLN A 77 -10.10 -7.78 -10.59
CA GLN A 77 -9.02 -7.41 -11.50
C GLN A 77 -9.26 -6.05 -12.17
N SER A 78 -10.49 -5.83 -12.66
CA SER A 78 -10.86 -4.55 -13.28
C SER A 78 -10.70 -3.40 -12.30
N GLU A 79 -11.12 -3.61 -11.07
CA GLU A 79 -11.00 -2.61 -10.02
C GLU A 79 -9.54 -2.30 -9.66
N LEU A 80 -8.67 -3.31 -9.61
CA LEU A 80 -7.23 -3.07 -9.45
C LEU A 80 -6.68 -2.23 -10.61
N ARG A 81 -7.01 -2.58 -11.85
CA ARG A 81 -6.57 -1.80 -13.02
C ARG A 81 -7.05 -0.35 -12.94
N ASP A 82 -8.30 -0.13 -12.56
CA ASP A 82 -8.86 1.22 -12.44
C ASP A 82 -8.17 2.02 -11.32
N ILE A 83 -7.94 1.41 -10.15
CA ILE A 83 -7.23 2.04 -9.03
C ILE A 83 -5.81 2.43 -9.46
N TYR A 84 -5.08 1.51 -10.09
CA TYR A 84 -3.70 1.76 -10.51
C TYR A 84 -3.62 2.74 -11.68
N ALA A 85 -4.59 2.77 -12.60
CA ALA A 85 -4.66 3.77 -13.65
C ALA A 85 -4.80 5.20 -13.09
N VAL A 86 -5.71 5.39 -12.13
CA VAL A 86 -5.87 6.70 -11.46
C VAL A 86 -4.62 7.06 -10.65
N ARG A 87 -4.03 6.08 -9.93
CA ARG A 87 -2.78 6.29 -9.19
C ARG A 87 -1.64 6.71 -10.11
N ALA A 88 -1.50 6.06 -11.27
CA ALA A 88 -0.46 6.37 -12.24
C ALA A 88 -0.50 7.84 -12.70
N GLU A 89 -1.69 8.37 -12.99
CA GLU A 89 -1.84 9.78 -13.35
C GLU A 89 -1.45 10.71 -12.20
N LEU A 90 -1.90 10.41 -10.99
CA LEU A 90 -1.62 11.23 -9.81
C LEU A 90 -0.15 11.14 -9.37
N GLU A 91 0.41 9.94 -9.33
CA GLU A 91 1.81 9.75 -8.94
C GLU A 91 2.76 10.28 -10.02
N GLY A 92 2.41 10.15 -11.31
CA GLY A 92 3.12 10.81 -12.40
C GLY A 92 3.13 12.34 -12.26
N LEU A 93 1.99 12.95 -11.90
CA LEU A 93 1.91 14.38 -11.59
C LEU A 93 2.78 14.73 -10.37
N ALA A 94 2.81 13.87 -9.35
CA ALA A 94 3.67 14.07 -8.18
C ALA A 94 5.16 14.09 -8.58
N ALA A 95 5.60 13.14 -9.41
CA ALA A 95 6.98 13.10 -9.91
C ALA A 95 7.34 14.35 -10.74
N GLU A 96 6.43 14.81 -11.61
CA GLU A 96 6.61 16.05 -12.36
C GLU A 96 6.85 17.26 -11.44
N ARG A 97 6.07 17.37 -10.38
CA ARG A 97 6.17 18.45 -9.39
C ARG A 97 7.40 18.33 -8.47
N ALA A 98 7.81 17.10 -8.15
CA ALA A 98 8.96 16.81 -7.30
C ALA A 98 10.31 17.00 -8.02
N ALA A 99 10.34 16.97 -9.35
CA ALA A 99 11.55 17.09 -10.13
C ALA A 99 12.32 18.38 -9.82
N GLY A 100 13.59 18.24 -9.47
CA GLY A 100 14.47 19.35 -9.06
C GLY A 100 14.18 19.90 -7.65
N ARG A 101 13.27 19.30 -6.89
CA ARG A 101 12.89 19.75 -5.53
C ARG A 101 13.35 18.84 -4.40
N LEU A 102 13.90 17.67 -4.72
CA LEU A 102 14.41 16.75 -3.72
C LEU A 102 15.50 17.38 -2.87
N THR A 103 15.29 17.38 -1.56
CA THR A 103 16.30 17.80 -0.57
C THR A 103 17.38 16.73 -0.41
N GLY A 104 18.44 17.02 0.36
CA GLY A 104 19.45 16.02 0.72
C GLY A 104 18.86 14.88 1.54
N TYR A 105 17.90 15.16 2.41
CA TYR A 105 17.18 14.13 3.20
C TYR A 105 16.33 13.23 2.30
N ASP A 106 15.57 13.81 1.37
CA ASP A 106 14.75 13.03 0.43
C ASP A 106 15.60 12.07 -0.39
N ARG A 107 16.78 12.51 -0.85
CA ARG A 107 17.73 11.66 -1.59
C ARG A 107 18.26 10.52 -0.74
N SER A 108 18.63 10.80 0.52
CA SER A 108 19.08 9.78 1.47
C SER A 108 18.00 8.71 1.74
N ASP A 109 16.76 9.14 1.91
CA ASP A 109 15.64 8.22 2.13
C ASP A 109 15.36 7.36 0.89
N ILE A 110 15.44 7.94 -0.32
CA ILE A 110 15.33 7.19 -1.57
C ILE A 110 16.47 6.17 -1.71
N GLU A 111 17.72 6.57 -1.44
CA GLU A 111 18.88 5.68 -1.49
C GLU A 111 18.75 4.52 -0.49
N ALA A 112 18.30 4.80 0.73
CA ALA A 112 18.03 3.78 1.74
C ALA A 112 16.93 2.80 1.30
N ALA A 113 15.84 3.30 0.74
CA ALA A 113 14.77 2.48 0.19
C ALA A 113 15.28 1.58 -0.94
N GLN A 114 16.05 2.12 -1.88
CA GLN A 114 16.64 1.36 -2.99
C GLN A 114 17.63 0.29 -2.52
N ALA A 115 18.45 0.59 -1.51
CA ALA A 115 19.37 -0.39 -0.92
C ALA A 115 18.60 -1.57 -0.30
N LEU A 116 17.49 -1.29 0.40
CA LEU A 116 16.61 -2.34 0.95
C LEU A 116 15.95 -3.19 -0.14
N LEU A 117 15.52 -2.58 -1.25
CA LEU A 117 14.94 -3.31 -2.38
C LEU A 117 15.95 -4.29 -2.99
N ARG A 118 17.19 -3.85 -3.26
CA ARG A 118 18.25 -4.68 -3.84
C ARG A 118 18.70 -5.79 -2.90
N THR A 119 18.94 -5.48 -1.62
CA THR A 119 19.35 -6.47 -0.63
C THR A 119 18.25 -7.48 -0.34
N GLY A 120 16.98 -7.04 -0.34
CA GLY A 120 15.83 -7.90 -0.19
C GLY A 120 15.73 -8.94 -1.30
N TYR A 121 15.93 -8.55 -2.56
CA TYR A 121 15.93 -9.48 -3.69
C TYR A 121 17.03 -10.54 -3.56
N ALA A 122 18.27 -10.12 -3.33
CA ALA A 122 19.39 -11.04 -3.16
C ALA A 122 19.13 -12.05 -2.02
N ARG A 123 18.58 -11.57 -0.91
CA ARG A 123 18.24 -12.42 0.24
C ARG A 123 17.08 -13.38 -0.05
N TYR A 124 16.06 -12.94 -0.79
CA TYR A 124 14.88 -13.75 -1.12
C TYR A 124 15.28 -15.07 -1.82
N GLY A 125 16.20 -15.00 -2.77
CA GLY A 125 16.73 -16.17 -3.49
C GLY A 125 17.42 -17.19 -2.59
N THR A 126 18.00 -16.78 -1.46
CA THR A 126 18.68 -17.68 -0.51
C THR A 126 17.74 -18.36 0.48
N LEU A 127 16.47 -17.93 0.56
CA LEU A 127 15.47 -18.42 1.52
C LEU A 127 14.58 -19.54 0.94
N ALA A 128 15.09 -20.36 0.03
CA ALA A 128 14.34 -21.48 -0.52
C ALA A 128 13.91 -22.44 0.61
N GLY A 129 12.58 -22.68 0.73
CA GLY A 129 12.01 -23.51 1.79
C GLY A 129 11.79 -22.83 3.14
N ASP A 130 12.16 -21.54 3.29
CA ASP A 130 11.87 -20.76 4.50
C ASP A 130 10.74 -19.72 4.22
N ASP A 131 9.50 -20.17 4.34
CA ASP A 131 8.33 -19.31 4.10
C ASP A 131 8.26 -18.11 5.06
N ARG A 132 8.73 -18.28 6.31
CA ARG A 132 8.75 -17.18 7.28
C ARG A 132 9.80 -16.13 6.92
N GLY A 133 10.98 -16.56 6.53
CA GLY A 133 12.05 -15.68 6.07
C GLY A 133 11.63 -14.92 4.82
N ARG A 134 11.01 -15.59 3.86
CA ARG A 134 10.45 -14.97 2.65
C ARG A 134 9.38 -13.93 2.97
N ALA A 135 8.45 -14.22 3.87
CA ALA A 135 7.43 -13.26 4.28
C ALA A 135 8.03 -11.98 4.90
N ILE A 136 9.09 -12.10 5.71
CA ILE A 136 9.80 -10.95 6.28
C ILE A 136 10.45 -10.11 5.17
N VAL A 137 11.11 -10.73 4.21
CA VAL A 137 11.75 -10.01 3.09
C VAL A 137 10.70 -9.29 2.23
N CYS A 138 9.56 -9.94 1.96
CA CYS A 138 8.46 -9.32 1.21
C CYS A 138 7.87 -8.12 1.94
N GLU A 139 7.71 -8.18 3.26
CA GLU A 139 7.25 -7.06 4.07
C GLU A 139 8.25 -5.89 4.05
N GLN A 140 9.53 -6.17 4.23
CA GLN A 140 10.60 -5.16 4.15
C GLN A 140 10.64 -4.50 2.78
N TRP A 141 10.48 -5.29 1.73
CA TRP A 141 10.41 -4.78 0.35
C TRP A 141 9.20 -3.86 0.17
N SER A 142 8.02 -4.27 0.64
CA SER A 142 6.81 -3.44 0.55
C SER A 142 6.96 -2.11 1.26
N GLN A 143 7.59 -2.10 2.44
CA GLN A 143 7.86 -0.89 3.21
C GLN A 143 8.86 0.04 2.47
N ALA A 144 9.91 -0.54 1.90
CA ALA A 144 10.89 0.22 1.12
C ALA A 144 10.27 0.84 -0.14
N ASN A 145 9.47 0.07 -0.86
CA ASN A 145 8.72 0.56 -2.02
C ASN A 145 7.77 1.71 -1.66
N GLU A 146 7.04 1.57 -0.56
CA GLU A 146 6.15 2.61 -0.06
C GLU A 146 6.91 3.88 0.35
N LEU A 147 8.07 3.74 1.01
CA LEU A 147 8.92 4.87 1.37
C LEU A 147 9.34 5.64 0.12
N PHE A 148 9.79 4.95 -0.93
CA PHE A 148 10.17 5.57 -2.20
C PHE A 148 9.05 6.45 -2.78
N HIS A 149 7.84 5.91 -2.91
CA HIS A 149 6.69 6.66 -3.44
C HIS A 149 6.28 7.82 -2.52
N ASN A 150 6.30 7.62 -1.19
CA ASN A 150 5.92 8.65 -0.23
C ASN A 150 6.89 9.85 -0.21
N VAL A 151 8.18 9.64 -0.40
CA VAL A 151 9.15 10.74 -0.55
C VAL A 151 8.81 11.60 -1.76
N ILE A 152 8.49 10.99 -2.90
CA ILE A 152 8.10 11.72 -4.12
C ILE A 152 6.80 12.51 -3.90
N LEU A 153 5.81 11.90 -3.25
CA LEU A 153 4.53 12.55 -2.91
C LEU A 153 4.71 13.73 -1.97
N ALA A 154 5.64 13.62 -1.00
CA ALA A 154 5.96 14.71 -0.08
C ALA A 154 6.68 15.85 -0.81
N ALA A 155 7.69 15.55 -1.64
CA ALA A 155 8.45 16.53 -2.42
C ALA A 155 7.57 17.27 -3.46
N ALA A 156 6.47 16.65 -3.93
CA ALA A 156 5.49 17.31 -4.81
C ALA A 156 4.79 18.50 -4.15
N ALA A 157 4.82 18.62 -2.82
CA ALA A 157 4.25 19.70 -2.03
C ALA A 157 2.78 19.98 -2.39
N CYS A 158 1.97 18.93 -2.53
CA CYS A 158 0.56 19.00 -2.88
C CYS A 158 -0.28 18.08 -1.97
N PRO A 159 -0.73 18.58 -0.79
CA PRO A 159 -1.48 17.77 0.17
C PRO A 159 -2.70 17.04 -0.42
N PRO A 160 -3.59 17.69 -1.23
CA PRO A 160 -4.73 16.99 -1.80
C PRO A 160 -4.34 15.81 -2.70
N LEU A 161 -3.25 15.95 -3.48
CA LEU A 161 -2.73 14.87 -4.32
C LEU A 161 -2.23 13.71 -3.48
N ARG A 162 -1.41 13.99 -2.46
CA ARG A 162 -0.88 13.00 -1.54
C ARG A 162 -2.00 12.23 -0.84
N ASP A 163 -2.97 12.96 -0.26
CA ASP A 163 -4.06 12.36 0.51
C ASP A 163 -4.96 11.48 -0.38
N THR A 164 -5.17 11.88 -1.65
CA THR A 164 -5.90 11.07 -2.62
C THR A 164 -5.15 9.80 -2.98
N VAL A 165 -3.85 9.88 -3.27
CA VAL A 165 -3.03 8.69 -3.58
C VAL A 165 -3.00 7.73 -2.39
N GLN A 166 -2.81 8.22 -1.17
CA GLN A 166 -2.85 7.40 0.03
C GLN A 166 -4.19 6.71 0.23
N SER A 167 -5.31 7.39 -0.07
CA SER A 167 -6.64 6.79 -0.04
C SER A 167 -6.77 5.64 -1.03
N LEU A 168 -6.30 5.81 -2.26
CA LEU A 168 -6.29 4.77 -3.29
C LEU A 168 -5.37 3.60 -2.93
N GLN A 169 -4.20 3.88 -2.37
CA GLN A 169 -3.27 2.85 -1.88
C GLN A 169 -3.92 1.98 -0.79
N ASN A 170 -4.67 2.59 0.12
CA ASN A 170 -5.38 1.88 1.19
C ASN A 170 -6.51 0.98 0.68
N MET A 171 -7.02 1.20 -0.55
CA MET A 171 -8.01 0.31 -1.18
C MET A 171 -7.41 -1.01 -1.66
N VAL A 172 -6.08 -1.07 -1.80
CA VAL A 172 -5.36 -2.27 -2.24
C VAL A 172 -4.56 -2.84 -1.07
N PRO A 173 -4.95 -4.01 -0.53
CA PRO A 173 -4.19 -4.66 0.53
C PRO A 173 -2.75 -4.95 0.11
N ARG A 174 -1.78 -4.60 0.96
CA ARG A 174 -0.34 -4.85 0.72
C ARG A 174 -0.04 -6.33 0.47
N SER A 175 -0.87 -7.22 1.03
CA SER A 175 -0.76 -8.66 0.80
C SER A 175 -0.91 -9.06 -0.67
N ILE A 176 -1.56 -8.26 -1.51
CA ILE A 176 -1.61 -8.50 -2.96
C ILE A 176 -0.23 -8.26 -3.56
N ALA A 177 0.40 -7.14 -3.23
CA ALA A 177 1.72 -6.80 -3.75
C ALA A 177 2.77 -7.86 -3.40
N TRP A 178 2.93 -8.20 -2.11
CA TRP A 178 3.96 -9.17 -1.71
C TRP A 178 3.70 -10.59 -2.21
N ARG A 179 2.43 -11.02 -2.34
CA ARG A 179 2.10 -12.33 -2.93
C ARG A 179 2.42 -12.37 -4.42
N THR A 180 2.18 -11.25 -5.12
CA THR A 180 2.56 -11.11 -6.53
C THR A 180 4.07 -11.29 -6.70
N PHE A 181 4.89 -10.74 -5.79
CA PHE A 181 6.35 -10.91 -5.80
C PHE A 181 6.80 -12.32 -5.39
N ALA A 182 6.10 -12.94 -4.46
CA ALA A 182 6.42 -14.32 -4.05
C ALA A 182 6.29 -15.29 -5.22
N ASP A 183 5.32 -15.04 -6.11
CA ASP A 183 5.06 -15.87 -7.29
C ASP A 183 5.93 -15.52 -8.51
N ASP A 184 6.44 -14.29 -8.60
CA ASP A 184 7.34 -13.83 -9.66
C ASP A 184 8.46 -12.92 -9.09
N PRO A 185 9.55 -13.51 -8.56
CA PRO A 185 10.64 -12.76 -7.96
C PRO A 185 11.34 -11.78 -8.90
N GLU A 186 11.25 -11.98 -10.22
CA GLU A 186 11.86 -11.10 -11.23
C GLU A 186 11.20 -9.70 -11.28
N ILE A 187 10.05 -9.52 -10.65
CA ILE A 187 9.42 -8.21 -10.48
C ILE A 187 10.28 -7.27 -9.65
N ILE A 188 10.97 -7.81 -8.63
CA ILE A 188 11.77 -7.01 -7.68
C ILE A 188 12.93 -6.28 -8.38
N PRO A 189 13.83 -6.95 -9.15
CA PRO A 189 14.90 -6.26 -9.85
C PRO A 189 14.37 -5.26 -10.89
N ARG A 190 13.30 -5.60 -11.64
CA ARG A 190 12.67 -4.65 -12.58
C ARG A 190 12.17 -3.39 -11.88
N SER A 191 11.50 -3.56 -10.75
CA SER A 191 11.02 -2.43 -9.93
C SER A 191 12.17 -1.57 -9.41
N ALA A 192 13.28 -2.18 -8.97
CA ALA A 192 14.47 -1.46 -8.51
C ALA A 192 15.11 -0.65 -9.66
N ASP A 193 15.21 -1.22 -10.86
CA ASP A 193 15.73 -0.53 -12.05
C ASP A 193 14.85 0.65 -12.45
N ASP A 194 13.53 0.50 -12.35
CA ASP A 194 12.60 1.60 -12.61
C ASP A 194 12.74 2.71 -11.59
N HIS A 195 12.88 2.38 -10.30
CA HIS A 195 13.15 3.36 -9.26
C HIS A 195 14.45 4.12 -9.50
N ASP A 196 15.52 3.46 -9.96
CA ASP A 196 16.78 4.13 -10.31
C ASP A 196 16.60 5.12 -11.45
N ARG A 197 15.87 4.75 -12.49
CA ARG A 197 15.56 5.64 -13.62
C ARG A 197 14.71 6.84 -13.20
N ILE A 198 13.71 6.61 -12.33
CA ILE A 198 12.86 7.67 -11.78
C ILE A 198 13.69 8.62 -10.95
N THR A 199 14.54 8.10 -10.04
CA THR A 199 15.43 8.91 -9.19
C THR A 199 16.38 9.74 -10.03
N GLY A 200 16.97 9.17 -11.08
CA GLY A 200 17.83 9.90 -12.01
C GLY A 200 17.12 11.06 -12.70
N ALA A 201 15.86 10.86 -13.13
CA ALA A 201 15.06 11.92 -13.75
C ALA A 201 14.69 13.02 -12.76
N LEU A 202 14.30 12.63 -11.52
CA LEU A 202 13.99 13.58 -10.44
C LEU A 202 15.22 14.44 -10.07
N ALA A 203 16.39 13.81 -9.92
CA ALA A 203 17.63 14.48 -9.57
C ALA A 203 18.11 15.45 -10.68
N ALA A 204 17.90 15.08 -11.95
CA ALA A 204 18.22 15.92 -13.11
C ALA A 204 17.22 17.07 -13.30
N GLY A 205 16.11 17.13 -12.57
CA GLY A 205 15.04 18.10 -12.78
C GLY A 205 14.25 17.87 -14.07
N ASP A 206 14.35 16.68 -14.71
CA ASP A 206 13.61 16.34 -15.93
C ASP A 206 12.16 15.92 -15.55
N ALA A 207 11.33 16.93 -15.34
CA ALA A 207 9.94 16.77 -14.90
C ALA A 207 9.11 15.87 -15.83
N ARG A 208 9.27 16.04 -17.16
CA ARG A 208 8.51 15.24 -18.15
C ARG A 208 8.92 13.78 -18.13
N ARG A 209 10.20 13.51 -18.00
CA ARG A 209 10.74 12.15 -17.91
C ARG A 209 10.36 11.49 -16.60
N ALA A 210 10.47 12.19 -15.47
CA ALA A 210 10.06 11.70 -14.15
C ALA A 210 8.59 11.30 -14.15
N ARG A 211 7.69 12.16 -14.69
CA ARG A 211 6.27 11.85 -14.87
C ARG A 211 6.04 10.57 -15.64
N ARG A 212 6.60 10.44 -16.84
CA ARG A 212 6.41 9.28 -17.69
C ARG A 212 6.90 7.99 -17.03
N LEU A 213 8.08 8.02 -16.40
CA LEU A 213 8.67 6.85 -15.78
C LEU A 213 7.83 6.37 -14.61
N LEU A 214 7.43 7.26 -13.68
CA LEU A 214 6.63 6.87 -12.52
C LEU A 214 5.22 6.43 -12.94
N HIS A 215 4.60 7.12 -13.89
CA HIS A 215 3.31 6.71 -14.45
C HIS A 215 3.36 5.28 -15.02
N THR A 216 4.33 4.97 -15.87
CA THR A 216 4.49 3.63 -16.46
C THR A 216 4.74 2.57 -15.38
N HIS A 217 5.64 2.85 -14.42
CA HIS A 217 5.96 1.96 -13.32
C HIS A 217 4.71 1.59 -12.49
N VAL A 218 3.87 2.57 -12.17
CA VAL A 218 2.63 2.33 -11.40
C VAL A 218 1.61 1.52 -12.21
N LEU A 219 1.45 1.80 -13.50
CA LEU A 219 0.56 1.01 -14.39
C LEU A 219 1.01 -0.44 -14.50
N ASP A 220 2.30 -0.68 -14.72
CA ASP A 220 2.86 -2.04 -14.88
C ASP A 220 2.73 -2.84 -13.59
N THR A 221 2.89 -2.18 -12.43
CA THR A 221 2.63 -2.77 -11.12
C THR A 221 1.16 -3.20 -10.99
N GLY A 222 0.23 -2.35 -11.40
CA GLY A 222 -1.21 -2.64 -11.36
C GLY A 222 -1.60 -3.82 -12.25
N GLU A 223 -1.09 -3.86 -13.46
CA GLU A 223 -1.34 -4.97 -14.40
C GLU A 223 -0.77 -6.29 -13.89
N THR A 224 0.41 -6.25 -13.28
CA THR A 224 1.04 -7.42 -12.68
C THR A 224 0.21 -7.96 -11.51
N ALA A 225 -0.29 -7.08 -10.64
CA ALA A 225 -1.18 -7.44 -9.54
C ALA A 225 -2.53 -8.00 -10.03
N ALA A 226 -3.11 -7.41 -11.08
CA ALA A 226 -4.35 -7.88 -11.66
C ALA A 226 -4.21 -9.27 -12.27
N ARG A 227 -3.13 -9.55 -13.00
CA ARG A 227 -2.82 -10.88 -13.55
C ARG A 227 -2.59 -11.92 -12.45
N TRP A 228 -1.96 -11.52 -11.35
CA TRP A 228 -1.80 -12.41 -10.21
C TRP A 228 -3.16 -12.83 -9.63
N LEU A 229 -4.08 -11.88 -9.45
CA LEU A 229 -5.45 -12.18 -8.98
C LEU A 229 -6.19 -13.14 -9.92
N ASP A 230 -6.02 -13.03 -11.23
CA ASP A 230 -6.63 -13.92 -12.21
C ASP A 230 -6.23 -15.38 -11.98
N ARG A 231 -4.94 -15.59 -11.76
CA ARG A 231 -4.40 -16.92 -11.46
C ARG A 231 -4.90 -17.53 -10.15
N GLN A 232 -5.36 -16.70 -9.19
CA GLN A 232 -5.90 -17.18 -7.92
C GLN A 232 -7.40 -17.50 -7.99
N ALA A 233 -8.10 -17.02 -9.02
CA ALA A 233 -9.56 -17.19 -9.17
C ALA A 233 -9.93 -18.42 -10.04
N GLY A 234 -8.99 -19.00 -10.79
CA GLY A 234 -9.15 -20.20 -11.63
C GLY A 234 -8.64 -21.43 -10.94
#